data_1efc55e2d962097c61bab2a38d03a08b
#
_entry.id   1efc55e2d962097c61bab2a38d03a08b
#
_cell.length_a   1.000
_cell.length_b   1.000
_cell.length_c   1.000
_cell.angle_alpha   90.00
_cell.angle_beta   90.00
_cell.angle_gamma   90.00
#
_symmetry.space_group_name_H-M   'P 1'
#
loop_
_entity.id
_entity.type
_entity.pdbx_description
1 polymer ?
#
loop_
_entity_poly.entity_id
_entity_poly.type
_entity_poly.pdbx_seq_one_letter_code
_entity_poly.pdbx_strand_id
1 'polypeptide(L)'
;MSNDGGSITGALRAWKGGDRNSIRRLWEAYFHRLVGLARGRLDRAARSVADEEDVALSAFASFCRRAERGEFPRLDDREDLWRLLFVITTRKAVNRARHDLRA
;
A
#
# COMPACT_ATOMS: atom_id res chain seq x y z
N MET A 1 16.02 18.22 11.10
CA MET A 1 15.30 17.20 11.47
C MET A 1 14.16 16.83 10.65
N SER A 2 14.16 15.64 10.27
CA SER A 2 13.15 15.25 9.36
C SER A 2 11.84 15.09 10.09
N ASN A 3 10.84 15.64 9.50
CA ASN A 3 9.48 15.47 9.92
C ASN A 3 8.90 14.38 9.03
N ASP A 4 8.70 13.21 9.59
CA ASP A 4 8.25 12.07 8.81
C ASP A 4 6.94 12.37 8.08
N GLY A 5 6.02 13.10 8.72
CA GLY A 5 4.78 13.48 8.08
C GLY A 5 4.99 14.35 6.87
N GLY A 6 5.82 15.40 7.01
CA GLY A 6 6.16 16.28 5.92
C GLY A 6 6.92 15.55 4.82
N SER A 7 7.83 14.67 5.22
CA SER A 7 8.63 13.91 4.27
C SER A 7 7.75 12.99 3.41
N ILE A 8 6.78 12.31 4.00
CA ILE A 8 5.87 11.43 3.26
C ILE A 8 5.00 12.22 2.31
N THR A 9 4.40 13.31 2.78
CA THR A 9 3.58 14.16 1.93
C THR A 9 4.42 14.75 0.80
N GLY A 10 5.65 15.17 1.11
CA GLY A 10 6.56 15.69 0.09
C GLY A 10 6.92 14.66 -0.95
N ALA A 11 7.19 13.41 -0.51
CA ALA A 11 7.51 12.33 -1.45
C ALA A 11 6.32 12.02 -2.35
N LEU A 12 5.11 12.03 -1.80
CA LEU A 12 3.90 11.81 -2.58
C LEU A 12 3.73 12.87 -3.66
N ARG A 13 3.89 14.13 -3.28
CA ARG A 13 3.77 15.23 -4.24
C ARG A 13 4.85 15.20 -5.29
N ALA A 14 6.08 14.86 -4.91
CA ALA A 14 7.18 14.73 -5.86
C ALA A 14 6.91 13.61 -6.86
N TRP A 15 6.39 12.47 -6.38
CA TRP A 15 6.06 11.37 -7.26
C TRP A 15 4.93 11.74 -8.22
N LYS A 16 3.89 12.41 -7.73
CA LYS A 16 2.79 12.88 -8.59
C LYS A 16 3.29 13.86 -9.64
N GLY A 17 4.34 14.62 -9.33
CA GLY A 17 4.97 15.53 -10.26
C GLY A 17 5.95 14.88 -11.23
N GLY A 18 6.12 13.57 -11.16
CA GLY A 18 6.95 12.83 -12.10
C GLY A 18 8.24 12.28 -11.54
N ASP A 19 8.55 12.50 -10.26
CA ASP A 19 9.78 12.00 -9.66
C ASP A 19 9.59 10.54 -9.24
N ARG A 20 10.03 9.63 -10.10
CA ARG A 20 9.87 8.20 -9.86
C ARG A 20 10.68 7.68 -8.67
N ASN A 21 11.76 8.36 -8.31
CA ASN A 21 12.56 7.91 -7.17
C ASN A 21 11.82 8.04 -5.85
N SER A 22 10.83 8.91 -5.78
CA SER A 22 10.04 9.09 -4.57
C SER A 22 9.19 7.89 -4.22
N ILE A 23 8.92 6.99 -5.19
CA ILE A 23 8.10 5.81 -4.94
C ILE A 23 8.77 4.86 -3.95
N ARG A 24 10.09 4.76 -4.01
CA ARG A 24 10.84 3.92 -3.08
C ARG A 24 10.65 4.41 -1.64
N ARG A 25 10.69 5.73 -1.45
CA ARG A 25 10.51 6.30 -0.12
C ARG A 25 9.13 5.99 0.44
N LEU A 26 8.11 6.05 -0.42
CA LEU A 26 6.76 5.72 -0.01
C LEU A 26 6.64 4.25 0.36
N TRP A 27 7.22 3.37 -0.46
CA TRP A 27 7.22 1.93 -0.18
C TRP A 27 7.91 1.62 1.15
N GLU A 28 9.09 2.18 1.37
CA GLU A 28 9.83 1.96 2.60
C GLU A 28 9.09 2.46 3.84
N ALA A 29 8.38 3.57 3.69
CA ALA A 29 7.63 4.16 4.79
C ALA A 29 6.42 3.30 5.19
N TYR A 30 5.80 2.61 4.24
CA TYR A 30 4.53 1.91 4.49
C TYR A 30 4.61 0.40 4.51
N PHE A 31 5.72 -0.17 4.06
CA PHE A 31 5.83 -1.63 3.91
C PHE A 31 5.39 -2.39 5.16
N HIS A 32 5.96 -2.06 6.31
CA HIS A 32 5.65 -2.79 7.54
C HIS A 32 4.18 -2.64 7.96
N ARG A 33 3.61 -1.48 7.72
CA ARG A 33 2.20 -1.23 8.04
C ARG A 33 1.29 -2.07 7.14
N LEU A 34 1.64 -2.17 5.87
CA LEU A 34 0.84 -2.96 4.93
C LEU A 34 0.94 -4.44 5.23
N VAL A 35 2.14 -4.91 5.59
CA VAL A 35 2.31 -6.30 6.01
C VAL A 35 1.46 -6.60 7.24
N GLY A 36 1.44 -5.67 8.21
CA GLY A 36 0.62 -5.82 9.40
C GLY A 36 -0.87 -5.88 9.10
N LEU A 37 -1.33 -5.05 8.15
CA LEU A 37 -2.73 -5.09 7.73
C LEU A 37 -3.06 -6.44 7.08
N ALA A 38 -2.19 -6.92 6.22
CA ALA A 38 -2.40 -8.20 5.55
C ALA A 38 -2.47 -9.33 6.57
N ARG A 39 -1.57 -9.30 7.55
CA ARG A 39 -1.55 -10.31 8.61
C ARG A 39 -2.88 -10.38 9.35
N GLY A 40 -3.45 -9.23 9.67
CA GLY A 40 -4.70 -9.18 10.41
C GLY A 40 -5.91 -9.63 9.63
N ARG A 41 -5.81 -9.71 8.31
CA ARG A 41 -6.93 -10.08 7.44
C ARG A 41 -6.82 -11.47 6.83
N LEU A 42 -5.63 -12.06 6.83
CA LEU A 42 -5.44 -13.41 6.31
C LEU A 42 -5.80 -14.44 7.36
N ASP A 43 -6.36 -15.56 6.89
CA ASP A 43 -6.69 -16.68 7.78
C ASP A 43 -5.41 -17.25 8.36
N ARG A 44 -5.44 -17.56 9.65
CA ARG A 44 -4.28 -18.13 10.34
C ARG A 44 -3.77 -19.41 9.68
N ALA A 45 -4.68 -20.24 9.20
CA ALA A 45 -4.31 -21.52 8.60
C ALA A 45 -3.56 -21.35 7.28
N ALA A 46 -3.86 -20.30 6.53
CA ALA A 46 -3.25 -20.03 5.23
C ALA A 46 -2.15 -18.97 5.30
N ARG A 47 -1.99 -18.35 6.47
CA ARG A 47 -1.11 -17.20 6.61
C ARG A 47 0.35 -17.63 6.70
N SER A 48 1.21 -17.01 5.89
CA SER A 48 2.65 -17.11 6.02
C SER A 48 3.24 -15.72 5.83
N VAL A 49 4.51 -15.56 6.21
CA VAL A 49 5.19 -14.29 6.00
C VAL A 49 5.20 -13.94 4.52
N ALA A 50 5.44 -14.93 3.66
CA ALA A 50 5.44 -14.70 2.22
C ALA A 50 4.09 -14.19 1.73
N ASP A 51 2.99 -14.75 2.24
CA ASP A 51 1.65 -14.30 1.85
C ASP A 51 1.40 -12.86 2.28
N GLU A 52 1.81 -12.50 3.49
CA GLU A 52 1.66 -11.15 4.00
C GLU A 52 2.42 -10.14 3.14
N GLU A 53 3.65 -10.48 2.78
CA GLU A 53 4.48 -9.61 1.95
C GLU A 53 3.95 -9.52 0.53
N ASP A 54 3.47 -10.63 -0.02
CA ASP A 54 2.86 -10.64 -1.35
C ASP A 54 1.65 -9.70 -1.43
N VAL A 55 0.78 -9.77 -0.41
CA VAL A 55 -0.38 -8.89 -0.36
C VAL A 55 0.05 -7.43 -0.29
N ALA A 56 1.02 -7.12 0.57
CA ALA A 56 1.51 -5.76 0.72
C ALA A 56 2.08 -5.23 -0.60
N LEU A 57 2.91 -6.03 -1.25
CA LEU A 57 3.52 -5.64 -2.52
C LEU A 57 2.47 -5.47 -3.62
N SER A 58 1.53 -6.42 -3.70
CA SER A 58 0.47 -6.35 -4.70
C SER A 58 -0.41 -5.12 -4.50
N ALA A 59 -0.73 -4.80 -3.25
CA ALA A 59 -1.55 -3.63 -2.93
C ALA A 59 -0.83 -2.34 -3.34
N PHE A 60 0.45 -2.23 -3.00
CA PHE A 60 1.22 -1.04 -3.32
C PHE A 60 1.38 -0.88 -4.83
N ALA A 61 1.66 -1.97 -5.53
CA ALA A 61 1.78 -1.94 -7.00
C ALA A 61 0.45 -1.53 -7.64
N SER A 62 -0.66 -2.04 -7.12
CA SER A 62 -1.99 -1.65 -7.61
C SER A 62 -2.24 -0.16 -7.39
N PHE A 63 -1.88 0.34 -6.21
CA PHE A 63 -1.99 1.77 -5.91
C PHE A 63 -1.21 2.59 -6.94
N CYS A 64 0.04 2.22 -7.20
CA CYS A 64 0.88 2.96 -8.14
C CYS A 64 0.28 2.99 -9.53
N ARG A 65 -0.18 1.85 -10.04
CA ARG A 65 -0.76 1.78 -11.38
C ARG A 65 -2.01 2.65 -11.50
N ARG A 66 -2.86 2.61 -10.50
CA ARG A 66 -4.11 3.35 -10.53
C ARG A 66 -3.88 4.85 -10.38
N ALA A 67 -2.91 5.21 -9.55
CA ALA A 67 -2.54 6.62 -9.41
C ALA A 67 -1.97 7.18 -10.71
N GLU A 68 -1.16 6.38 -11.41
CA GLU A 68 -0.59 6.80 -12.69
C GLU A 68 -1.66 6.98 -13.77
N ARG A 69 -2.79 6.29 -13.63
CA ARG A 69 -3.93 6.48 -14.54
C ARG A 69 -4.81 7.66 -14.15
N GLY A 70 -4.46 8.37 -13.10
CA GLY A 70 -5.25 9.51 -12.66
C GLY A 70 -6.51 9.14 -11.87
N GLU A 71 -6.58 7.93 -11.33
CA GLU A 71 -7.79 7.48 -10.61
C GLU A 71 -7.96 8.13 -9.25
N PHE A 72 -6.93 8.78 -8.73
CA PHE A 72 -6.98 9.38 -7.40
C PHE A 72 -6.69 10.89 -7.47
N PRO A 73 -7.56 11.67 -8.13
CA PRO A 73 -7.27 13.10 -8.33
C PRO A 73 -7.20 13.90 -7.05
N ARG A 74 -7.81 13.41 -5.96
CA ARG A 74 -7.79 14.12 -4.68
C ARG A 74 -6.68 13.68 -3.75
N LEU A 75 -5.88 12.71 -4.17
CA LEU A 75 -4.76 12.23 -3.38
C LEU A 75 -3.71 13.33 -3.27
N ASP A 76 -3.45 13.82 -2.05
CA ASP A 76 -2.54 14.95 -1.88
C ASP A 76 -1.60 14.82 -0.68
N ASP A 77 -2.03 14.21 0.41
CA ASP A 77 -1.20 14.13 1.60
C ASP A 77 -1.13 12.71 2.15
N ARG A 78 -0.37 12.54 3.24
CA ARG A 78 -0.13 11.23 3.81
C ARG A 78 -1.39 10.57 4.37
N GLU A 79 -2.35 11.36 4.82
CA GLU A 79 -3.60 10.78 5.33
C GLU A 79 -4.43 10.19 4.20
N ASP A 80 -4.53 10.90 3.10
CA ASP A 80 -5.20 10.38 1.91
C ASP A 80 -4.54 9.11 1.43
N LEU A 81 -3.19 9.13 1.39
CA LEU A 81 -2.42 7.97 0.96
C LEU A 81 -2.69 6.77 1.86
N TRP A 82 -2.66 6.97 3.18
CA TRP A 82 -2.90 5.87 4.11
C TRP A 82 -4.29 5.27 3.94
N ARG A 83 -5.30 6.11 3.77
CA ARG A 83 -6.68 5.62 3.57
C ARG A 83 -6.78 4.74 2.33
N LEU A 84 -6.15 5.17 1.24
CA LEU A 84 -6.17 4.39 0.01
C LEU A 84 -5.42 3.07 0.17
N LEU A 85 -4.23 3.11 0.74
CA LEU A 85 -3.44 1.91 0.96
C LEU A 85 -4.17 0.94 1.89
N PHE A 86 -4.82 1.46 2.93
CA PHE A 86 -5.60 0.64 3.85
C PHE A 86 -6.70 -0.12 3.10
N VAL A 87 -7.48 0.59 2.29
CA VAL A 87 -8.59 -0.04 1.56
C VAL A 87 -8.07 -1.07 0.56
N ILE A 88 -7.06 -0.70 -0.23
CA ILE A 88 -6.54 -1.59 -1.27
C ILE A 88 -5.94 -2.85 -0.63
N THR A 89 -5.15 -2.68 0.43
CA THR A 89 -4.49 -3.80 1.09
C THR A 89 -5.51 -4.73 1.73
N THR A 90 -6.52 -4.16 2.40
CA THR A 90 -7.58 -4.95 3.04
C THR A 90 -8.33 -5.78 2.01
N ARG A 91 -8.67 -5.18 0.87
CA ARG A 91 -9.36 -5.90 -0.20
C ARG A 91 -8.52 -7.02 -0.78
N LYS A 92 -7.23 -6.76 -1.00
CA LYS A 92 -6.33 -7.77 -1.53
C LYS A 92 -6.21 -8.95 -0.56
N ALA A 93 -6.10 -8.68 0.73
CA ALA A 93 -5.99 -9.73 1.73
C ALA A 93 -7.25 -10.57 1.80
N VAL A 94 -8.43 -9.92 1.80
CA VAL A 94 -9.70 -10.63 1.83
C VAL A 94 -9.88 -11.49 0.58
N ASN A 95 -9.53 -10.94 -0.58
CA ASN A 95 -9.63 -11.69 -1.82
C ASN A 95 -8.69 -12.89 -1.84
N ARG A 96 -7.49 -12.72 -1.29
CA ARG A 96 -6.52 -13.82 -1.19
C ARG A 96 -7.08 -14.93 -0.31
N ALA A 97 -7.64 -14.58 0.85
CA ALA A 97 -8.23 -15.55 1.77
C ALA A 97 -9.39 -16.31 1.12
N ARG A 98 -10.25 -15.61 0.37
CA ARG A 98 -11.36 -16.25 -0.34
C ARG A 98 -10.85 -17.22 -1.41
N HIS A 99 -9.83 -16.83 -2.13
CA HIS A 99 -9.25 -17.67 -3.17
C HIS A 99 -8.69 -18.97 -2.56
N ASP A 100 -7.97 -18.85 -1.46
CA ASP A 100 -7.40 -19.98 -0.77
C ASP A 100 -8.49 -20.95 -0.26
N LEU A 101 -9.61 -20.40 0.21
CA LEU A 101 -10.71 -21.22 0.68
C LEU A 101 -11.39 -22.01 -0.44
N ARG A 102 -11.32 -21.50 -1.67
CA ARG A 102 -11.92 -22.17 -2.83
C ARG A 102 -11.00 -23.24 -3.41
N ALA A 103 -9.74 -23.08 -3.17
CA ALA A 103 -8.76 -24.02 -3.67
C ALA A 103 -8.75 -25.28 -2.79
#